data_6b4e40351ad140349e6f5170d02ed6a8
#
_entry.id   6b4e40351ad140349e6f5170d02ed6a8
#
_cell.length_a   1.000
_cell.length_b   1.000
_cell.length_c   1.000
_cell.angle_alpha   90.00
_cell.angle_beta   90.00
_cell.angle_gamma   90.00
#
_symmetry.space_group_name_H-M   'P 1'
#
loop_
_entity.id
_entity.type
_entity.pdbx_description
1 polymer ?
#
loop_
_entity_poly.entity_id
_entity_poly.type
_entity_poly.pdbx_seq_one_letter_code
_entity_poly.pdbx_strand_id
1 'polypeptide(L)'
;MVPAMLYRRIPASAPAVLVFAATLLSACGSGGPVAVAEAGFDAPAEQRLIALTDLDQRVARVGWRLSAANAALCPAVRNSAGWLLHAASQYSPELRPHAVARFGLDGDLPGLLAVPEGSAAARAGLRRGDLLLGFNGEALARGPERRAAAYEGVEANIRRLDLALAAGPVRIAFRRDGNDQTATVTPERACGYEVQLDPSDDLNARADGQRLFITTAMAGFAASDDDLALVLGHELAHHVLGHRGWHEAEARGRQTQTVPALAGSPGGAERQADRVGLYLAARAGYDTAIAPAFWRRFGAYNWRVRYPQWGHPSAEARARALEAVQAEISALQASGQPLLP
;
A
#
# COMPACT_ATOMS: atom_id res chain seq x y z
N MET A 1 -10.77 -15.83 -13.16
CA MET A 1 -12.08 -15.49 -12.55
C MET A 1 -11.85 -15.38 -11.05
N VAL A 2 -11.70 -14.19 -10.52
CA VAL A 2 -11.43 -13.91 -9.09
C VAL A 2 -12.66 -13.18 -8.57
N PRO A 3 -13.31 -13.66 -7.50
CA PRO A 3 -14.51 -13.04 -6.98
C PRO A 3 -14.16 -11.70 -6.32
N ALA A 4 -14.97 -10.69 -6.64
CA ALA A 4 -14.99 -9.40 -5.99
C ALA A 4 -15.16 -9.61 -4.47
N MET A 5 -14.26 -9.06 -3.65
CA MET A 5 -14.51 -8.94 -2.21
C MET A 5 -15.55 -7.85 -2.00
N LEU A 6 -16.78 -8.29 -1.87
CA LEU A 6 -17.90 -7.52 -1.34
C LEU A 6 -17.58 -7.14 0.12
N TYR A 7 -17.74 -5.89 0.46
CA TYR A 7 -17.87 -5.43 1.83
C TYR A 7 -18.93 -6.28 2.56
N ARG A 8 -18.50 -7.27 3.34
CA ARG A 8 -19.42 -8.07 4.16
C ARG A 8 -19.90 -7.22 5.33
N ARG A 9 -21.21 -7.07 5.43
CA ARG A 9 -21.90 -6.58 6.63
C ARG A 9 -21.61 -7.52 7.80
N ILE A 10 -21.08 -6.98 8.89
CA ILE A 10 -21.03 -7.63 10.19
C ILE A 10 -22.31 -7.24 10.94
N PRO A 11 -23.06 -8.19 11.52
CA PRO A 11 -24.26 -7.86 12.28
C PRO A 11 -23.91 -7.20 13.61
N ALA A 12 -24.67 -6.17 13.95
CA ALA A 12 -24.60 -5.48 15.23
C ALA A 12 -25.07 -6.39 16.37
N SER A 13 -24.22 -6.60 17.37
CA SER A 13 -24.63 -7.05 18.70
C SER A 13 -23.96 -6.17 19.75
N ALA A 14 -24.73 -5.31 20.39
CA ALA A 14 -24.38 -4.66 21.64
C ALA A 14 -24.56 -5.69 22.78
N PRO A 15 -23.93 -5.59 23.97
CA PRO A 15 -24.10 -4.46 24.87
C PRO A 15 -22.97 -4.16 25.87
N ALA A 16 -23.25 -3.16 26.64
CA ALA A 16 -22.89 -2.90 28.04
C ALA A 16 -21.87 -1.79 28.30
N VAL A 17 -22.46 -0.70 28.72
CA VAL A 17 -21.90 0.48 29.38
C VAL A 17 -21.18 0.10 30.66
N LEU A 18 -19.96 0.60 30.82
CA LEU A 18 -19.35 0.84 32.13
C LEU A 18 -18.64 2.18 32.13
N VAL A 19 -19.25 3.12 32.84
CA VAL A 19 -18.71 4.46 33.11
C VAL A 19 -17.61 4.33 34.15
N PHE A 20 -16.40 4.81 33.80
CA PHE A 20 -15.40 5.18 34.81
C PHE A 20 -14.92 6.61 34.55
N ALA A 21 -15.20 7.47 35.50
CA ALA A 21 -14.65 8.80 35.58
C ALA A 21 -13.16 8.73 35.92
N ALA A 22 -12.31 9.41 35.18
CA ALA A 22 -10.94 9.66 35.56
C ALA A 22 -10.56 11.11 35.31
N THR A 23 -10.04 11.68 36.33
CA THR A 23 -9.58 13.04 36.61
C THR A 23 -8.45 13.50 35.67
N LEU A 24 -8.56 14.77 35.27
CA LEU A 24 -7.54 15.57 34.58
C LEU A 24 -6.20 15.64 35.34
N LEU A 25 -5.13 15.32 34.67
CA LEU A 25 -3.79 15.79 34.97
C LEU A 25 -3.10 16.21 33.67
N SER A 26 -2.90 17.51 33.54
CA SER A 26 -2.10 18.13 32.48
C SER A 26 -0.64 17.75 32.65
N ALA A 27 0.00 17.24 31.58
CA ALA A 27 1.47 17.23 31.45
C ALA A 27 1.84 17.50 29.98
N CYS A 28 2.76 18.41 29.79
CA CYS A 28 3.30 18.91 28.53
C CYS A 28 4.03 17.84 27.71
N GLY A 29 3.78 17.86 26.41
CA GLY A 29 4.75 17.76 25.31
C GLY A 29 5.54 16.49 25.16
N SER A 30 5.06 15.61 24.27
CA SER A 30 5.89 14.81 23.34
C SER A 30 4.96 14.32 22.24
N GLY A 31 5.35 14.51 20.96
CA GLY A 31 4.54 14.13 19.82
C GLY A 31 4.17 12.65 19.87
N GLY A 32 2.94 12.38 20.22
CA GLY A 32 2.34 11.05 20.19
C GLY A 32 2.03 10.65 18.72
N PRO A 33 1.86 9.36 18.42
CA PRO A 33 1.47 8.89 17.11
C PRO A 33 0.18 9.59 16.69
N VAL A 34 0.17 10.06 15.44
CA VAL A 34 -0.93 10.79 14.84
C VAL A 34 -2.26 10.07 15.10
N ALA A 35 -3.23 10.79 15.61
CA ALA A 35 -4.57 10.33 15.98
C ALA A 35 -5.43 9.87 14.77
N VAL A 36 -4.89 9.02 13.91
CA VAL A 36 -5.60 8.42 12.77
C VAL A 36 -6.34 7.14 13.17
N ALA A 37 -5.96 6.55 14.31
CA ALA A 37 -6.61 5.33 14.83
C ALA A 37 -7.95 5.61 15.55
N GLU A 38 -8.32 6.86 15.80
CA GLU A 38 -9.53 7.20 16.57
C GLU A 38 -10.71 7.70 15.73
N ALA A 39 -10.60 7.80 14.41
CA ALA A 39 -11.78 7.97 13.57
C ALA A 39 -12.51 6.60 13.46
N GLY A 40 -13.01 6.11 14.59
CA GLY A 40 -13.81 4.90 14.67
C GLY A 40 -15.02 4.95 13.74
N PHE A 41 -15.72 3.82 13.59
CA PHE A 41 -16.95 3.67 12.78
C PHE A 41 -18.05 4.69 13.10
N ASP A 42 -17.94 5.41 14.22
CA ASP A 42 -18.87 6.44 14.68
C ASP A 42 -18.55 7.86 14.16
N ALA A 43 -17.42 8.06 13.46
CA ALA A 43 -17.10 9.36 12.89
C ALA A 43 -18.03 9.71 11.73
N PRO A 44 -18.35 11.02 11.48
CA PRO A 44 -19.11 11.44 10.32
C PRO A 44 -18.52 10.89 9.00
N ALA A 45 -19.37 10.53 8.05
CA ALA A 45 -18.97 9.91 6.78
C ALA A 45 -17.87 10.69 6.04
N GLU A 46 -17.93 12.01 6.08
CA GLU A 46 -16.90 12.86 5.48
C GLU A 46 -15.53 12.71 6.17
N GLN A 47 -15.49 12.65 7.49
CA GLN A 47 -14.25 12.48 8.25
C GLN A 47 -13.63 11.10 7.98
N ARG A 48 -14.46 10.04 7.91
CA ARG A 48 -14.00 8.70 7.53
C ARG A 48 -13.42 8.68 6.12
N LEU A 49 -14.09 9.34 5.17
CA LEU A 49 -13.59 9.46 3.80
C LEU A 49 -12.22 10.15 3.77
N ILE A 50 -12.07 11.27 4.48
CA ILE A 50 -10.80 12.01 4.55
C ILE A 50 -9.71 11.11 5.12
N ALA A 51 -9.94 10.47 6.27
CA ALA A 51 -8.96 9.61 6.91
C ALA A 51 -8.52 8.45 6.00
N LEU A 52 -9.47 7.78 5.35
CA LEU A 52 -9.18 6.69 4.40
C LEU A 52 -8.37 7.18 3.21
N THR A 53 -8.79 8.28 2.57
CA THR A 53 -8.12 8.77 1.37
C THR A 53 -6.75 9.39 1.65
N ASP A 54 -6.50 9.89 2.85
CA ASP A 54 -5.18 10.37 3.26
C ASP A 54 -4.21 9.19 3.53
N LEU A 55 -4.70 8.10 4.11
CA LEU A 55 -3.94 6.86 4.22
C LEU A 55 -3.64 6.25 2.84
N ASP A 56 -4.63 6.18 1.94
CA ASP A 56 -4.44 5.70 0.58
C ASP A 56 -3.34 6.48 -0.15
N GLN A 57 -3.33 7.81 -0.04
CA GLN A 57 -2.30 8.64 -0.64
C GLN A 57 -0.91 8.37 -0.07
N ARG A 58 -0.84 8.20 1.26
CA ARG A 58 0.41 7.89 1.94
C ARG A 58 0.95 6.53 1.48
N VAL A 59 0.09 5.51 1.46
CA VAL A 59 0.41 4.16 1.01
C VAL A 59 0.83 4.17 -0.46
N ALA A 60 0.10 4.89 -1.33
CA ALA A 60 0.44 5.02 -2.75
C ALA A 60 1.80 5.70 -2.96
N ARG A 61 2.11 6.77 -2.20
CA ARG A 61 3.40 7.48 -2.29
C ARG A 61 4.56 6.57 -1.91
N VAL A 62 4.46 5.88 -0.78
CA VAL A 62 5.52 4.98 -0.29
C VAL A 62 5.65 3.77 -1.20
N GLY A 63 4.54 3.14 -1.57
CA GLY A 63 4.51 1.98 -2.46
C GLY A 63 5.07 2.29 -3.86
N TRP A 64 4.74 3.44 -4.41
CA TRP A 64 5.30 3.89 -5.68
C TRP A 64 6.83 4.02 -5.61
N ARG A 65 7.34 4.74 -4.62
CA ARG A 65 8.77 4.98 -4.46
C ARG A 65 9.55 3.67 -4.29
N LEU A 66 9.01 2.73 -3.50
CA LEU A 66 9.56 1.38 -3.37
C LEU A 66 9.57 0.63 -4.71
N SER A 67 8.44 0.63 -5.43
CA SER A 67 8.28 -0.11 -6.68
C SER A 67 9.17 0.44 -7.80
N ALA A 68 9.26 1.75 -7.95
CA ALA A 68 10.08 2.38 -8.98
C ALA A 68 11.58 2.19 -8.73
N ALA A 69 12.04 2.42 -7.48
CA ALA A 69 13.45 2.27 -7.11
C ALA A 69 13.98 0.83 -7.23
N ASN A 70 13.08 -0.15 -7.15
CA ASN A 70 13.44 -1.57 -7.11
C ASN A 70 13.01 -2.35 -8.37
N ALA A 71 12.58 -1.68 -9.43
CA ALA A 71 12.13 -2.33 -10.67
C ALA A 71 13.15 -3.35 -11.23
N ALA A 72 14.45 -3.08 -11.09
CA ALA A 72 15.50 -3.97 -11.56
C ALA A 72 15.64 -5.27 -10.74
N LEU A 73 15.13 -5.32 -9.53
CA LEU A 73 15.17 -6.50 -8.65
C LEU A 73 13.86 -7.30 -8.68
N CYS A 74 12.80 -6.73 -9.25
CA CYS A 74 11.49 -7.39 -9.27
C CYS A 74 11.40 -8.41 -10.40
N PRO A 75 10.93 -9.65 -10.12
CA PRO A 75 10.72 -10.67 -11.14
C PRO A 75 9.58 -10.31 -12.10
N ALA A 76 8.62 -9.52 -11.64
CA ALA A 76 7.56 -8.94 -12.46
C ALA A 76 7.71 -7.42 -12.48
N VAL A 77 7.74 -6.84 -13.68
CA VAL A 77 7.81 -5.39 -13.90
C VAL A 77 6.72 -4.95 -14.86
N ARG A 78 6.23 -3.72 -14.67
CA ARG A 78 5.28 -3.09 -15.57
C ARG A 78 5.68 -1.66 -15.90
N ASN A 79 5.21 -1.16 -17.03
CA ASN A 79 5.19 0.25 -17.33
C ASN A 79 4.05 0.90 -16.55
N SER A 80 4.34 1.94 -15.78
CA SER A 80 3.37 2.56 -14.87
C SER A 80 3.41 4.08 -14.97
N ALA A 81 2.26 4.70 -14.80
CA ALA A 81 2.14 6.15 -14.63
C ALA A 81 2.48 6.59 -13.19
N GLY A 82 2.44 5.69 -12.23
CA GLY A 82 2.69 5.96 -10.81
C GLY A 82 1.57 6.74 -10.14
N TRP A 83 0.33 6.53 -10.55
CA TRP A 83 -0.87 7.10 -9.94
C TRP A 83 -1.66 6.08 -9.13
N LEU A 84 -2.53 6.57 -8.24
CA LEU A 84 -3.61 5.80 -7.65
C LEU A 84 -4.94 6.35 -8.16
N LEU A 85 -5.77 5.45 -8.70
CA LEU A 85 -7.05 5.78 -9.30
C LEU A 85 -8.22 5.36 -8.40
N HIS A 86 -9.28 6.15 -8.42
CA HIS A 86 -10.55 5.85 -7.77
C HIS A 86 -11.73 6.32 -8.63
N ALA A 87 -12.94 5.87 -8.30
CA ALA A 87 -14.16 6.31 -8.99
C ALA A 87 -15.34 6.44 -8.01
N ALA A 88 -16.36 7.21 -8.37
CA ALA A 88 -17.55 7.39 -7.56
C ALA A 88 -18.25 6.06 -7.25
N SER A 89 -18.27 5.14 -8.22
CA SER A 89 -18.91 3.82 -8.09
C SER A 89 -18.29 2.91 -7.03
N GLN A 90 -17.02 3.10 -6.65
CA GLN A 90 -16.34 2.30 -5.63
C GLN A 90 -16.80 2.61 -4.21
N TYR A 91 -17.28 3.82 -3.98
CA TYR A 91 -17.69 4.26 -2.64
C TYR A 91 -19.07 3.72 -2.28
N SER A 92 -19.25 3.39 -1.00
CA SER A 92 -20.55 3.04 -0.45
C SER A 92 -21.55 4.19 -0.68
N PRO A 93 -22.87 3.92 -0.71
CA PRO A 93 -23.89 4.96 -0.85
C PRO A 93 -23.75 6.09 0.16
N GLU A 94 -23.23 5.82 1.34
CA GLU A 94 -22.99 6.79 2.41
C GLU A 94 -21.80 7.71 2.10
N LEU A 95 -20.68 7.16 1.62
CA LEU A 95 -19.45 7.91 1.34
C LEU A 95 -19.45 8.59 -0.04
N ARG A 96 -20.19 8.03 -0.99
CA ARG A 96 -20.17 8.47 -2.40
C ARG A 96 -20.49 9.94 -2.60
N PRO A 97 -21.54 10.55 -1.98
CA PRO A 97 -21.81 11.98 -2.13
C PRO A 97 -20.65 12.85 -1.70
N HIS A 98 -19.98 12.49 -0.59
CA HIS A 98 -18.81 13.20 -0.10
C HIS A 98 -17.61 13.04 -1.03
N ALA A 99 -17.38 11.83 -1.60
CA ALA A 99 -16.33 11.57 -2.55
C ALA A 99 -16.54 12.34 -3.87
N VAL A 100 -17.77 12.37 -4.38
CA VAL A 100 -18.13 13.14 -5.57
C VAL A 100 -17.90 14.64 -5.34
N ALA A 101 -18.38 15.17 -4.23
CA ALA A 101 -18.23 16.59 -3.91
C ALA A 101 -16.75 16.99 -3.72
N ARG A 102 -15.95 16.13 -3.07
CA ARG A 102 -14.55 16.43 -2.74
C ARG A 102 -13.59 16.28 -3.92
N PHE A 103 -13.83 15.29 -4.80
CA PHE A 103 -12.88 14.92 -5.84
C PHE A 103 -13.41 15.10 -7.27
N GLY A 104 -14.63 15.62 -7.44
CA GLY A 104 -15.23 15.80 -8.75
C GLY A 104 -15.47 14.51 -9.54
N LEU A 105 -15.72 13.37 -8.83
CA LEU A 105 -15.87 12.07 -9.45
C LEU A 105 -17.19 11.93 -10.21
N ASP A 106 -17.18 11.13 -11.29
CA ASP A 106 -18.34 10.89 -12.12
C ASP A 106 -18.43 9.41 -12.54
N GLY A 107 -19.37 8.68 -11.97
CA GLY A 107 -19.64 7.27 -12.28
C GLY A 107 -18.40 6.38 -12.12
N ASP A 108 -18.09 5.64 -13.20
CA ASP A 108 -16.94 4.75 -13.32
C ASP A 108 -15.69 5.42 -13.93
N LEU A 109 -15.75 6.74 -14.23
CA LEU A 109 -14.57 7.46 -14.70
C LEU A 109 -13.50 7.52 -13.61
N PRO A 110 -12.25 7.17 -13.92
CA PRO A 110 -11.17 7.20 -12.94
C PRO A 110 -10.78 8.64 -12.60
N GLY A 111 -10.83 9.00 -11.31
CA GLY A 111 -10.21 10.20 -10.78
C GLY A 111 -8.83 9.89 -10.21
N LEU A 112 -7.95 10.86 -10.16
CA LEU A 112 -6.63 10.73 -9.55
C LEU A 112 -6.72 10.96 -8.04
N LEU A 113 -6.67 9.89 -7.25
CA LEU A 113 -6.64 9.96 -5.78
C LEU A 113 -5.25 10.34 -5.28
N ALA A 114 -4.20 9.78 -5.87
CA ALA A 114 -2.82 10.14 -5.57
C ALA A 114 -1.98 10.21 -6.84
N VAL A 115 -1.09 11.19 -6.88
CA VAL A 115 -0.05 11.35 -7.90
C VAL A 115 1.28 11.58 -7.16
N PRO A 116 2.00 10.51 -6.80
CA PRO A 116 3.27 10.59 -6.10
C PRO A 116 4.27 11.49 -6.81
N GLU A 117 5.01 12.26 -6.05
CA GLU A 117 6.08 13.10 -6.57
C GLU A 117 7.10 12.26 -7.35
N GLY A 118 7.61 12.80 -8.44
CA GLY A 118 8.57 12.12 -9.32
C GLY A 118 7.95 10.98 -10.16
N SER A 119 6.65 10.70 -10.04
CA SER A 119 5.98 9.72 -10.92
C SER A 119 5.83 10.25 -12.35
N ALA A 120 5.65 9.34 -13.31
CA ALA A 120 5.40 9.71 -14.70
C ALA A 120 4.16 10.61 -14.84
N ALA A 121 3.10 10.36 -14.08
CA ALA A 121 1.91 11.19 -14.02
C ALA A 121 2.23 12.61 -13.49
N ALA A 122 3.03 12.72 -12.42
CA ALA A 122 3.45 14.00 -11.86
C ALA A 122 4.29 14.81 -12.86
N ARG A 123 5.24 14.16 -13.55
CA ARG A 123 6.05 14.80 -14.58
C ARG A 123 5.21 15.26 -15.79
N ALA A 124 4.12 14.59 -16.08
CA ALA A 124 3.15 15.00 -17.11
C ALA A 124 2.25 16.16 -16.66
N GLY A 125 2.38 16.64 -15.42
CA GLY A 125 1.58 17.73 -14.87
C GLY A 125 0.20 17.32 -14.38
N LEU A 126 -0.09 16.02 -14.28
CA LEU A 126 -1.31 15.51 -13.66
C LEU A 126 -1.27 15.70 -12.14
N ARG A 127 -2.45 15.86 -11.53
CA ARG A 127 -2.60 16.16 -10.09
C ARG A 127 -3.76 15.38 -9.49
N ARG A 128 -3.73 15.25 -8.17
CA ARG A 128 -4.90 14.79 -7.41
C ARG A 128 -6.14 15.60 -7.77
N GLY A 129 -7.25 14.92 -7.96
CA GLY A 129 -8.54 15.52 -8.33
C GLY A 129 -8.77 15.66 -9.84
N ASP A 130 -7.79 15.36 -10.69
CA ASP A 130 -8.04 15.26 -12.13
C ASP A 130 -8.95 14.06 -12.41
N LEU A 131 -10.00 14.27 -13.20
CA LEU A 131 -10.91 13.22 -13.67
C LEU A 131 -10.50 12.79 -15.07
N LEU A 132 -10.11 11.52 -15.24
CA LEU A 132 -9.70 11.00 -16.55
C LEU A 132 -10.92 10.74 -17.43
N LEU A 133 -10.92 11.32 -18.64
CA LEU A 133 -12.04 11.24 -19.61
C LEU A 133 -11.75 10.27 -20.74
N GLY A 134 -10.45 10.08 -21.07
CA GLY A 134 -10.05 9.25 -22.21
C GLY A 134 -8.53 9.17 -22.35
N PHE A 135 -8.11 8.35 -23.30
CA PHE A 135 -6.70 8.20 -23.67
C PHE A 135 -6.56 7.94 -25.17
N ASN A 136 -5.55 8.49 -25.79
CA ASN A 136 -5.22 8.33 -27.22
C ASN A 136 -6.40 8.59 -28.19
N GLY A 137 -7.35 9.43 -27.78
CA GLY A 137 -8.58 9.71 -28.54
C GLY A 137 -9.75 8.78 -28.24
N GLU A 138 -9.56 7.76 -27.42
CA GLU A 138 -10.62 6.85 -26.97
C GLU A 138 -11.24 7.36 -25.67
N ALA A 139 -12.56 7.38 -25.56
CA ALA A 139 -13.25 7.74 -24.34
C ALA A 139 -13.22 6.59 -23.31
N LEU A 140 -13.07 6.95 -22.04
CA LEU A 140 -13.33 6.06 -20.91
C LEU A 140 -14.83 5.95 -20.63
N ALA A 141 -15.28 4.81 -20.12
CA ALA A 141 -16.68 4.58 -19.86
C ALA A 141 -17.10 5.17 -18.52
N ARG A 142 -18.08 6.09 -18.52
CA ARG A 142 -18.69 6.61 -17.30
C ARG A 142 -19.47 5.54 -16.55
N GLY A 143 -19.95 4.51 -17.25
CA GLY A 143 -20.78 3.47 -16.69
C GLY A 143 -22.19 3.95 -16.28
N PRO A 144 -23.06 3.01 -15.86
CA PRO A 144 -24.40 3.32 -15.36
C PRO A 144 -24.36 3.83 -13.92
N GLU A 145 -25.42 4.53 -13.51
CA GLU A 145 -25.62 4.82 -12.10
C GLU A 145 -25.84 3.55 -11.29
N ARG A 146 -25.13 3.43 -10.17
CA ARG A 146 -25.17 2.25 -9.30
C ARG A 146 -25.67 2.59 -7.91
N ARG A 147 -26.57 1.77 -7.37
CA ARG A 147 -27.06 1.93 -6.00
C ARG A 147 -26.06 1.42 -4.95
N ALA A 148 -25.41 0.30 -5.21
CA ALA A 148 -24.37 -0.27 -4.34
C ALA A 148 -22.97 0.14 -4.81
N ALA A 149 -21.98 -0.02 -3.95
CA ALA A 149 -20.57 0.08 -4.33
C ALA A 149 -20.24 -1.04 -5.33
N ALA A 150 -19.49 -0.68 -6.39
CA ALA A 150 -19.09 -1.59 -7.45
C ALA A 150 -17.73 -1.18 -8.02
N TYR A 151 -16.92 -2.16 -8.37
CA TYR A 151 -15.55 -1.95 -8.85
C TYR A 151 -15.38 -2.29 -10.35
N GLU A 152 -16.25 -3.11 -10.91
CA GLU A 152 -16.08 -3.72 -12.23
C GLU A 152 -15.94 -2.68 -13.37
N GLY A 153 -16.68 -1.57 -13.29
CA GLY A 153 -16.65 -0.52 -14.31
C GLY A 153 -15.34 0.25 -14.31
N VAL A 154 -14.91 0.71 -13.14
CA VAL A 154 -13.63 1.40 -13.02
C VAL A 154 -12.45 0.46 -13.26
N GLU A 155 -12.53 -0.80 -12.85
CA GLU A 155 -11.52 -1.82 -13.18
C GLU A 155 -11.35 -2.00 -14.68
N ALA A 156 -12.45 -2.02 -15.43
CA ALA A 156 -12.39 -2.10 -16.89
C ALA A 156 -11.68 -0.89 -17.51
N ASN A 157 -11.93 0.31 -17.01
CA ASN A 157 -11.23 1.54 -17.41
C ASN A 157 -9.75 1.50 -17.06
N ILE A 158 -9.40 1.10 -15.82
CA ILE A 158 -8.02 0.97 -15.35
C ILE A 158 -7.25 -0.02 -16.25
N ARG A 159 -7.83 -1.18 -16.54
CA ARG A 159 -7.21 -2.19 -17.40
C ARG A 159 -6.91 -1.65 -18.80
N ARG A 160 -7.81 -0.85 -19.39
CA ARG A 160 -7.58 -0.21 -20.69
C ARG A 160 -6.42 0.79 -20.63
N LEU A 161 -6.34 1.59 -19.57
CA LEU A 161 -5.22 2.51 -19.33
C LEU A 161 -3.89 1.78 -19.14
N ASP A 162 -3.88 0.69 -18.37
CA ASP A 162 -2.68 -0.12 -18.14
C ASP A 162 -2.17 -0.78 -19.45
N LEU A 163 -3.08 -1.27 -20.29
CA LEU A 163 -2.72 -1.80 -21.61
C LEU A 163 -2.13 -0.72 -22.52
N ALA A 164 -2.67 0.50 -22.48
CA ALA A 164 -2.12 1.61 -23.25
C ALA A 164 -0.73 2.01 -22.74
N LEU A 165 -0.55 2.11 -21.41
CA LEU A 165 0.74 2.41 -20.78
C LEU A 165 1.79 1.33 -21.05
N ALA A 166 1.38 0.06 -21.11
CA ALA A 166 2.28 -1.04 -21.45
C ALA A 166 2.87 -0.88 -22.86
N ALA A 167 2.13 -0.28 -23.78
CA ALA A 167 2.56 -0.03 -25.16
C ALA A 167 3.49 1.19 -25.30
N GLY A 168 3.53 2.11 -24.32
CA GLY A 168 4.39 3.29 -24.37
C GLY A 168 3.71 4.58 -23.90
N PRO A 169 4.15 5.76 -24.40
CA PRO A 169 3.56 7.05 -24.02
C PRO A 169 2.07 7.14 -24.38
N VAL A 170 1.27 7.67 -23.44
CA VAL A 170 -0.18 7.76 -23.57
C VAL A 170 -0.62 9.21 -23.45
N ARG A 171 -1.39 9.69 -24.40
CA ARG A 171 -2.04 11.00 -24.32
C ARG A 171 -3.34 10.84 -23.53
N ILE A 172 -3.37 11.43 -22.34
CA ILE A 172 -4.51 11.41 -21.42
C ILE A 172 -5.37 12.66 -21.63
N ALA A 173 -6.67 12.48 -21.83
CA ALA A 173 -7.67 13.53 -21.72
C ALA A 173 -8.26 13.52 -20.31
N PHE A 174 -8.28 14.66 -19.65
CA PHE A 174 -8.76 14.78 -18.26
C PHE A 174 -9.46 16.10 -18.02
N ARG A 175 -10.30 16.15 -16.98
CA ARG A 175 -10.96 17.37 -16.50
C ARG A 175 -10.34 17.83 -15.21
N ARG A 176 -10.00 19.11 -15.14
CA ARG A 176 -9.52 19.82 -13.96
C ARG A 176 -10.26 21.13 -13.81
N ASP A 177 -10.86 21.38 -12.63
CA ASP A 177 -11.59 22.62 -12.34
C ASP A 177 -12.63 22.95 -13.42
N GLY A 178 -13.35 21.95 -13.89
CA GLY A 178 -14.37 22.07 -14.93
C GLY A 178 -13.84 22.20 -16.39
N ASN A 179 -12.52 22.29 -16.60
CA ASN A 179 -11.90 22.46 -17.90
C ASN A 179 -11.27 21.16 -18.42
N ASP A 180 -11.58 20.79 -19.65
CA ASP A 180 -11.00 19.62 -20.31
C ASP A 180 -9.61 19.96 -20.87
N GLN A 181 -8.64 19.12 -20.54
CA GLN A 181 -7.22 19.30 -20.84
C GLN A 181 -6.62 17.99 -21.36
N THR A 182 -5.39 18.04 -21.87
CA THR A 182 -4.64 16.86 -22.25
C THR A 182 -3.21 16.92 -21.74
N ALA A 183 -2.65 15.75 -21.37
CA ALA A 183 -1.25 15.59 -21.01
C ALA A 183 -0.71 14.29 -21.63
N THR A 184 0.57 14.22 -21.93
CA THR A 184 1.22 12.99 -22.36
C THR A 184 2.00 12.38 -21.21
N VAL A 185 1.59 11.20 -20.78
CA VAL A 185 2.26 10.40 -19.77
C VAL A 185 3.23 9.45 -20.45
N THR A 186 4.53 9.61 -20.19
CA THR A 186 5.55 8.64 -20.60
C THR A 186 5.79 7.71 -19.42
N PRO A 187 5.29 6.47 -19.48
CA PRO A 187 5.35 5.56 -18.34
C PRO A 187 6.78 5.17 -18.01
N GLU A 188 7.02 4.77 -16.77
CA GLU A 188 8.30 4.27 -16.32
C GLU A 188 8.18 2.87 -15.72
N ARG A 189 9.30 2.15 -15.70
CA ARG A 189 9.32 0.78 -15.16
C ARG A 189 9.21 0.79 -13.65
N ALA A 190 8.31 -0.02 -13.13
CA ALA A 190 8.13 -0.27 -11.71
C ALA A 190 7.90 -1.76 -11.46
N CYS A 191 8.05 -2.22 -10.22
CA CYS A 191 7.62 -3.56 -9.84
C CYS A 191 6.15 -3.77 -10.21
N GLY A 192 5.83 -4.93 -10.75
CA GLY A 192 4.50 -5.25 -11.29
C GLY A 192 3.44 -5.56 -10.24
N TYR A 193 3.59 -5.07 -9.02
CA TYR A 193 2.69 -5.33 -7.89
C TYR A 193 1.93 -4.07 -7.50
N GLU A 194 0.63 -4.23 -7.25
CA GLU A 194 -0.21 -3.14 -6.76
C GLU A 194 -0.17 -3.10 -5.24
N VAL A 195 -0.09 -1.90 -4.67
CA VAL A 195 -0.21 -1.69 -3.22
C VAL A 195 -1.63 -1.20 -2.93
N GLN A 196 -2.33 -1.88 -2.03
CA GLN A 196 -3.73 -1.59 -1.69
C GLN A 196 -3.90 -1.45 -0.18
N LEU A 197 -4.64 -0.42 0.22
CA LEU A 197 -5.10 -0.26 1.59
C LEU A 197 -6.32 -1.15 1.81
N ASP A 198 -6.30 -1.94 2.89
CA ASP A 198 -7.39 -2.83 3.30
C ASP A 198 -8.05 -2.25 4.56
N PRO A 199 -9.31 -1.78 4.50
CA PRO A 199 -10.00 -1.26 5.67
C PRO A 199 -10.21 -2.34 6.73
N SER A 200 -9.33 -2.39 7.71
CA SER A 200 -9.35 -3.37 8.80
C SER A 200 -8.64 -2.84 10.03
N ASP A 201 -9.17 -3.17 11.21
CA ASP A 201 -8.60 -2.86 12.52
C ASP A 201 -7.49 -3.84 12.95
N ASP A 202 -7.26 -4.90 12.18
CA ASP A 202 -6.16 -5.83 12.43
C ASP A 202 -4.82 -5.19 12.02
N LEU A 203 -3.80 -5.29 12.87
CA LEU A 203 -2.42 -4.89 12.54
C LEU A 203 -1.80 -5.93 11.61
N ASN A 204 -1.99 -5.76 10.31
CA ASN A 204 -1.54 -6.72 9.31
C ASN A 204 -1.09 -6.07 7.99
N ALA A 205 -0.15 -6.75 7.33
CA ALA A 205 0.17 -6.55 5.92
C ALA A 205 0.38 -7.94 5.30
N ARG A 206 0.17 -8.07 4.00
CA ARG A 206 0.33 -9.34 3.30
C ARG A 206 0.53 -9.15 1.82
N ALA A 207 1.23 -10.10 1.22
CA ALA A 207 1.38 -10.23 -0.21
C ALA A 207 0.50 -11.36 -0.76
N ASP A 208 -0.18 -11.17 -1.90
CA ASP A 208 -1.02 -12.21 -2.54
C ASP A 208 -0.47 -12.77 -3.86
N GLY A 209 0.76 -12.48 -4.21
CA GLY A 209 1.40 -12.86 -5.46
C GLY A 209 1.17 -11.87 -6.60
N GLN A 210 0.19 -10.99 -6.48
CA GLN A 210 -0.11 -9.91 -7.44
C GLN A 210 -0.16 -8.54 -6.77
N ARG A 211 -0.51 -8.49 -5.47
CA ARG A 211 -0.75 -7.27 -4.72
C ARG A 211 -0.11 -7.34 -3.34
N LEU A 212 0.21 -6.17 -2.84
CA LEU A 212 0.58 -5.93 -1.45
C LEU A 212 -0.62 -5.29 -0.77
N PHE A 213 -1.07 -5.87 0.32
CA PHE A 213 -2.14 -5.30 1.15
C PHE A 213 -1.55 -4.80 2.45
N ILE A 214 -1.98 -3.64 2.88
CA ILE A 214 -1.73 -3.12 4.22
C ILE A 214 -3.05 -2.67 4.83
N THR A 215 -3.31 -3.06 6.07
CA THR A 215 -4.53 -2.65 6.75
C THR A 215 -4.47 -1.20 7.20
N THR A 216 -5.64 -0.56 7.35
CA THR A 216 -5.74 0.80 7.91
C THR A 216 -5.09 0.90 9.27
N ALA A 217 -5.25 -0.12 10.13
CA ALA A 217 -4.62 -0.17 11.44
C ALA A 217 -3.08 -0.21 11.35
N MET A 218 -2.51 -1.04 10.44
CA MET A 218 -1.06 -1.13 10.27
C MET A 218 -0.50 0.15 9.64
N ALA A 219 -1.16 0.72 8.64
CA ALA A 219 -0.76 1.98 8.03
C ALA A 219 -0.83 3.16 9.03
N GLY A 220 -1.80 3.14 9.95
CA GLY A 220 -1.91 4.08 11.06
C GLY A 220 -0.85 3.84 12.16
N PHE A 221 -0.50 2.59 12.45
CA PHE A 221 0.56 2.24 13.41
C PHE A 221 1.95 2.70 12.92
N ALA A 222 2.21 2.65 11.62
CA ALA A 222 3.42 3.16 10.99
C ALA A 222 3.48 4.69 11.15
N ALA A 223 4.24 5.20 12.14
CA ALA A 223 4.26 6.60 12.52
C ALA A 223 4.92 7.52 11.48
N SER A 224 5.83 6.98 10.66
CA SER A 224 6.52 7.70 9.58
C SER A 224 6.42 6.96 8.25
N ASP A 225 6.78 7.62 7.16
CA ASP A 225 6.90 6.98 5.85
C ASP A 225 8.02 5.93 5.84
N ASP A 226 9.06 6.11 6.66
CA ASP A 226 10.12 5.12 6.84
C ASP A 226 9.58 3.85 7.50
N ASP A 227 8.77 3.97 8.58
CA ASP A 227 8.07 2.84 9.19
C ASP A 227 7.19 2.10 8.16
N LEU A 228 6.43 2.85 7.37
CA LEU A 228 5.56 2.29 6.34
C LEU A 228 6.37 1.59 5.24
N ALA A 229 7.51 2.15 4.87
CA ALA A 229 8.42 1.57 3.89
C ALA A 229 9.06 0.26 4.38
N LEU A 230 9.33 0.11 5.67
CA LEU A 230 9.77 -1.16 6.25
C LEU A 230 8.73 -2.25 6.08
N VAL A 231 7.46 -1.95 6.40
CA VAL A 231 6.37 -2.92 6.28
C VAL A 231 6.14 -3.29 4.82
N LEU A 232 5.97 -2.30 3.94
CA LEU A 232 5.74 -2.55 2.51
C LEU A 232 6.96 -3.17 1.82
N GLY A 233 8.18 -2.82 2.24
CA GLY A 233 9.42 -3.42 1.76
C GLY A 233 9.54 -4.89 2.12
N HIS A 234 9.13 -5.27 3.34
CA HIS A 234 9.06 -6.67 3.77
C HIS A 234 8.10 -7.48 2.91
N GLU A 235 6.88 -6.97 2.67
CA GLU A 235 5.90 -7.63 1.80
C GLU A 235 6.38 -7.71 0.34
N LEU A 236 7.02 -6.64 -0.15
CA LEU A 236 7.62 -6.63 -1.49
C LEU A 236 8.75 -7.67 -1.60
N ALA A 237 9.54 -7.87 -0.54
CA ALA A 237 10.59 -8.87 -0.52
C ALA A 237 10.04 -10.29 -0.67
N HIS A 238 8.87 -10.61 -0.12
CA HIS A 238 8.23 -11.90 -0.35
C HIS A 238 7.93 -12.14 -1.83
N HIS A 239 7.57 -11.10 -2.59
CA HIS A 239 7.40 -11.21 -4.05
C HIS A 239 8.74 -11.36 -4.78
N VAL A 240 9.73 -10.52 -4.43
CA VAL A 240 11.07 -10.54 -5.05
C VAL A 240 11.72 -11.91 -4.87
N LEU A 241 11.54 -12.53 -3.71
CA LEU A 241 12.10 -13.82 -3.34
C LEU A 241 11.24 -15.03 -3.76
N GLY A 242 10.02 -14.79 -4.25
CA GLY A 242 9.11 -15.85 -4.68
C GLY A 242 8.59 -16.74 -3.54
N HIS A 243 8.57 -16.23 -2.29
CA HIS A 243 8.20 -17.01 -1.11
C HIS A 243 6.78 -17.57 -1.19
N ARG A 244 5.88 -16.93 -1.92
CA ARG A 244 4.51 -17.38 -2.05
C ARG A 244 4.31 -18.60 -2.92
N GLY A 245 5.06 -18.69 -4.00
CA GLY A 245 5.05 -19.91 -4.84
C GLY A 245 5.45 -21.16 -4.05
N TRP A 246 6.27 -20.97 -3.00
CA TRP A 246 6.68 -22.03 -2.10
C TRP A 246 5.55 -22.47 -1.15
N HIS A 247 4.86 -21.54 -0.48
CA HIS A 247 3.72 -21.89 0.40
C HIS A 247 2.58 -22.58 -0.34
N GLU A 248 2.27 -22.14 -1.56
CA GLU A 248 1.24 -22.79 -2.38
C GLU A 248 1.67 -24.14 -2.92
N ALA A 249 2.95 -24.34 -3.20
CA ALA A 249 3.50 -25.62 -3.63
C ALA A 249 3.58 -26.62 -2.48
N GLU A 250 3.95 -26.17 -1.28
CA GLU A 250 3.97 -26.97 -0.06
C GLU A 250 2.54 -27.38 0.36
N ALA A 251 1.60 -26.45 0.34
CA ALA A 251 0.19 -26.72 0.62
C ALA A 251 -0.43 -27.74 -0.38
N ARG A 252 0.11 -27.84 -1.60
CA ARG A 252 -0.29 -28.81 -2.63
C ARG A 252 0.54 -30.08 -2.66
N GLY A 253 1.47 -30.27 -1.70
CA GLY A 253 2.34 -31.44 -1.63
C GLY A 253 3.33 -31.59 -2.80
N ARG A 254 3.61 -30.50 -3.55
CA ARG A 254 4.59 -30.50 -4.63
C ARG A 254 5.92 -29.95 -4.13
N GLN A 255 6.94 -30.78 -4.10
CA GLN A 255 8.32 -30.32 -3.92
C GLN A 255 8.76 -29.51 -5.14
N THR A 256 8.87 -28.19 -5.01
CA THR A 256 9.48 -27.35 -6.04
C THR A 256 10.99 -27.31 -5.82
N GLN A 257 11.75 -27.79 -6.80
CA GLN A 257 13.22 -27.95 -6.75
C GLN A 257 14.01 -26.64 -6.95
N THR A 258 13.43 -25.46 -6.84
CA THR A 258 14.08 -24.22 -7.29
C THR A 258 14.21 -23.11 -6.24
N VAL A 259 14.05 -23.41 -4.94
CA VAL A 259 14.34 -22.45 -3.88
C VAL A 259 15.64 -22.85 -3.17
N PRO A 260 16.63 -21.94 -3.04
CA PRO A 260 17.86 -22.25 -2.33
C PRO A 260 17.58 -22.77 -0.91
N ALA A 261 18.34 -23.74 -0.46
CA ALA A 261 18.17 -24.48 0.80
C ALA A 261 18.12 -23.65 2.10
N LEU A 262 18.29 -22.33 2.02
CA LEU A 262 18.15 -21.37 3.14
C LEU A 262 16.69 -20.98 3.44
N ALA A 263 15.75 -21.21 2.51
CA ALA A 263 14.32 -20.95 2.70
C ALA A 263 13.57 -22.12 3.39
N GLY A 264 14.28 -23.18 3.77
CA GLY A 264 13.72 -24.45 4.25
C GLY A 264 12.94 -24.42 5.59
N SER A 265 12.64 -23.25 6.14
CA SER A 265 11.72 -23.10 7.26
C SER A 265 10.94 -21.78 7.12
N PRO A 266 9.69 -21.73 7.59
CA PRO A 266 8.91 -20.47 7.62
C PRO A 266 9.66 -19.31 8.27
N GLY A 267 10.37 -19.54 9.38
CA GLY A 267 11.21 -18.53 10.02
C GLY A 267 12.45 -18.12 9.20
N GLY A 268 12.86 -18.93 8.23
CA GLY A 268 13.91 -18.60 7.25
C GLY A 268 13.42 -17.59 6.22
N ALA A 269 12.21 -17.79 5.68
CA ALA A 269 11.59 -16.90 4.73
C ALA A 269 11.35 -15.49 5.32
N GLU A 270 10.90 -15.42 6.58
CA GLU A 270 10.74 -14.16 7.28
C GLU A 270 12.05 -13.38 7.45
N ARG A 271 13.13 -14.06 7.85
CA ARG A 271 14.46 -13.43 7.97
C ARG A 271 15.00 -12.93 6.63
N GLN A 272 14.74 -13.67 5.54
CA GLN A 272 15.10 -13.23 4.20
C GLN A 272 14.27 -12.03 3.78
N ALA A 273 12.97 -12.03 4.03
CA ALA A 273 12.07 -10.91 3.74
C ALA A 273 12.45 -9.66 4.54
N ASP A 274 12.81 -9.80 5.81
CA ASP A 274 13.34 -8.71 6.64
C ASP A 274 14.60 -8.10 6.04
N ARG A 275 15.60 -8.95 5.71
CA ARG A 275 16.86 -8.51 5.13
C ARG A 275 16.63 -7.80 3.80
N VAL A 276 16.00 -8.49 2.85
CA VAL A 276 15.77 -7.94 1.49
C VAL A 276 14.86 -6.71 1.56
N GLY A 277 13.81 -6.73 2.38
CA GLY A 277 12.90 -5.60 2.56
C GLY A 277 13.62 -4.34 3.06
N LEU A 278 14.59 -4.49 3.97
CA LEU A 278 15.40 -3.37 4.44
C LEU A 278 16.27 -2.79 3.30
N TYR A 279 16.86 -3.64 2.46
CA TYR A 279 17.59 -3.18 1.26
C TYR A 279 16.68 -2.46 0.27
N LEU A 280 15.45 -2.97 0.04
CA LEU A 280 14.47 -2.33 -0.84
C LEU A 280 14.09 -0.94 -0.33
N ALA A 281 13.90 -0.79 1.00
CA ALA A 281 13.62 0.50 1.63
C ALA A 281 14.82 1.47 1.49
N ALA A 282 16.05 1.01 1.77
CA ALA A 282 17.27 1.81 1.63
C ALA A 282 17.48 2.29 0.18
N ARG A 283 17.27 1.42 -0.81
CA ARG A 283 17.34 1.77 -2.26
C ARG A 283 16.31 2.82 -2.66
N ALA A 284 15.16 2.81 -2.03
CA ALA A 284 14.13 3.81 -2.21
C ALA A 284 14.41 5.10 -1.41
N GLY A 285 15.53 5.19 -0.69
CA GLY A 285 15.97 6.38 0.06
C GLY A 285 15.19 6.61 1.34
N TYR A 286 14.66 5.56 1.95
CA TYR A 286 14.06 5.61 3.30
C TYR A 286 15.12 5.41 4.37
N ASP A 287 14.90 6.01 5.55
CA ASP A 287 15.77 5.79 6.69
C ASP A 287 15.51 4.40 7.30
N THR A 288 16.50 3.53 7.13
CA THR A 288 16.43 2.15 7.62
C THR A 288 16.98 1.99 9.04
N ALA A 289 17.59 3.03 9.62
CA ALA A 289 18.10 2.99 11.00
C ALA A 289 16.99 2.82 12.04
N ILE A 290 15.75 3.18 11.67
CA ILE A 290 14.58 3.06 12.53
C ILE A 290 14.07 1.61 12.66
N ALA A 291 14.53 0.67 11.83
CA ALA A 291 13.97 -0.68 11.74
C ALA A 291 14.00 -1.47 13.05
N PRO A 292 15.10 -1.50 13.84
CA PRO A 292 15.10 -2.20 15.13
C PRO A 292 14.11 -1.61 16.13
N ALA A 293 14.00 -0.27 16.16
CA ALA A 293 13.07 0.43 17.05
C ALA A 293 11.60 0.16 16.65
N PHE A 294 11.32 0.14 15.36
CA PHE A 294 10.00 -0.23 14.84
C PHE A 294 9.57 -1.61 15.32
N TRP A 295 10.41 -2.64 15.15
CA TRP A 295 10.07 -4.01 15.56
C TRP A 295 9.87 -4.15 17.06
N ARG A 296 10.70 -3.47 17.88
CA ARG A 296 10.52 -3.44 19.35
C ARG A 296 9.18 -2.79 19.72
N ARG A 297 8.85 -1.66 19.09
CA ARG A 297 7.56 -0.98 19.29
C ARG A 297 6.40 -1.86 18.88
N PHE A 298 6.48 -2.52 17.72
CA PHE A 298 5.46 -3.43 17.23
C PHE A 298 5.25 -4.63 18.15
N GLY A 299 6.34 -5.25 18.64
CA GLY A 299 6.28 -6.33 19.63
C GLY A 299 5.74 -5.90 21.00
N ALA A 300 5.99 -4.66 21.41
CA ALA A 300 5.40 -4.11 22.64
C ALA A 300 3.88 -3.93 22.53
N TYR A 301 3.41 -3.51 21.35
CA TYR A 301 2.00 -3.26 21.08
C TYR A 301 1.22 -4.54 20.74
N ASN A 302 1.80 -5.43 19.94
CA ASN A 302 1.14 -6.65 19.47
C ASN A 302 1.74 -7.90 20.14
N TRP A 303 0.99 -8.49 21.07
CA TRP A 303 1.44 -9.67 21.82
C TRP A 303 1.71 -10.89 20.93
N ARG A 304 1.04 -10.99 19.77
CA ARG A 304 1.21 -12.11 18.82
C ARG A 304 2.61 -12.14 18.20
N VAL A 305 3.24 -10.98 18.00
CA VAL A 305 4.59 -10.89 17.44
C VAL A 305 5.67 -10.72 18.51
N ARG A 306 5.26 -10.50 19.77
CA ARG A 306 6.19 -10.38 20.92
C ARG A 306 6.98 -11.64 21.16
N TYR A 307 6.33 -12.79 21.00
CA TYR A 307 6.91 -14.11 21.21
C TYR A 307 7.07 -14.86 19.90
N PRO A 308 8.05 -15.80 19.79
CA PRO A 308 8.17 -16.63 18.60
C PRO A 308 6.89 -17.43 18.39
N GLN A 309 6.39 -17.42 17.18
CA GLN A 309 5.28 -18.28 16.76
C GLN A 309 5.77 -19.23 15.67
N TRP A 310 4.99 -20.28 15.39
CA TRP A 310 5.34 -21.23 14.32
C TRP A 310 5.50 -20.45 13.00
N GLY A 311 6.73 -20.41 12.51
CA GLY A 311 7.07 -19.71 11.27
C GLY A 311 7.50 -18.25 11.40
N HIS A 312 7.31 -17.60 12.55
CA HIS A 312 7.67 -16.17 12.72
C HIS A 312 8.61 -15.99 13.91
N PRO A 313 9.81 -15.39 13.71
CA PRO A 313 10.68 -14.99 14.81
C PRO A 313 10.00 -13.92 15.69
N SER A 314 10.40 -13.84 16.96
CA SER A 314 9.91 -12.76 17.82
C SER A 314 10.36 -11.38 17.33
N ALA A 315 9.60 -10.35 17.68
CA ALA A 315 9.93 -8.96 17.33
C ALA A 315 11.35 -8.56 17.78
N GLU A 316 11.79 -9.00 18.97
CA GLU A 316 13.14 -8.73 19.46
C GLU A 316 14.21 -9.49 18.67
N ALA A 317 13.94 -10.72 18.23
CA ALA A 317 14.86 -11.46 17.38
C ALA A 317 14.98 -10.81 15.98
N ARG A 318 13.89 -10.30 15.42
CA ARG A 318 13.88 -9.52 14.17
C ARG A 318 14.65 -8.22 14.34
N ALA A 319 14.41 -7.47 15.42
CA ALA A 319 15.11 -6.22 15.71
C ALA A 319 16.63 -6.41 15.74
N ARG A 320 17.12 -7.41 16.49
CA ARG A 320 18.57 -7.72 16.57
C ARG A 320 19.17 -8.16 15.24
N ALA A 321 18.46 -8.95 14.44
CA ALA A 321 18.92 -9.34 13.11
C ALA A 321 19.05 -8.12 12.19
N LEU A 322 18.11 -7.20 12.27
CA LEU A 322 18.09 -5.97 11.45
C LEU A 322 19.17 -4.96 11.86
N GLU A 323 19.65 -4.95 13.10
CA GLU A 323 20.82 -4.15 13.51
C GLU A 323 22.06 -4.48 12.68
N ALA A 324 22.31 -5.79 12.45
CA ALA A 324 23.43 -6.22 11.62
C ALA A 324 23.24 -5.85 10.14
N VAL A 325 22.04 -6.02 9.60
CA VAL A 325 21.73 -5.63 8.21
C VAL A 325 21.85 -4.13 8.02
N GLN A 326 21.41 -3.34 9.00
CA GLN A 326 21.54 -1.88 8.99
C GLN A 326 23.00 -1.43 8.98
N ALA A 327 23.87 -2.05 9.78
CA ALA A 327 25.30 -1.74 9.78
C ALA A 327 25.93 -2.04 8.40
N GLU A 328 25.55 -3.16 7.78
CA GLU A 328 26.00 -3.52 6.42
C GLU A 328 25.54 -2.48 5.38
N ILE A 329 24.26 -2.10 5.37
CA ILE A 329 23.72 -1.08 4.47
C ILE A 329 24.47 0.25 4.65
N SER A 330 24.68 0.69 5.90
CA SER A 330 25.41 1.92 6.19
C SER A 330 26.86 1.90 5.67
N ALA A 331 27.55 0.76 5.79
CA ALA A 331 28.90 0.59 5.26
C ALA A 331 28.94 0.65 3.72
N LEU A 332 27.97 0.03 3.04
CA LEU A 332 27.84 0.08 1.58
C LEU A 332 27.54 1.50 1.11
N GLN A 333 26.64 2.22 1.79
CA GLN A 333 26.33 3.61 1.48
C GLN A 333 27.53 4.52 1.67
N ALA A 334 28.29 4.37 2.76
CA ALA A 334 29.47 5.15 3.04
C ALA A 334 30.61 4.92 2.03
N SER A 335 30.68 3.71 1.47
CA SER A 335 31.67 3.37 0.43
C SER A 335 31.18 3.61 -1.00
N GLY A 336 29.95 4.08 -1.19
CA GLY A 336 29.35 4.30 -2.52
C GLY A 336 29.08 3.00 -3.30
N GLN A 337 29.05 1.85 -2.61
CA GLN A 337 28.78 0.58 -3.24
C GLN A 337 27.30 0.36 -3.51
N PRO A 338 26.92 -0.42 -4.55
CA PRO A 338 25.54 -0.72 -4.83
C PRO A 338 24.84 -1.47 -3.68
N LEU A 339 23.64 -1.05 -3.32
CA LEU A 339 22.80 -1.75 -2.36
C LEU A 339 22.15 -2.97 -3.03
N LEU A 340 22.81 -4.11 -3.00
CA LEU A 340 22.29 -5.40 -3.48
C LEU A 340 22.11 -6.32 -2.27
N PRO A 341 20.87 -6.87 -2.05
CA PRO A 341 20.55 -7.67 -0.88
C PRO A 341 21.20 -9.06 -0.90
#